data_f9da472204825cc2edacdaaba3ab500e
#
_entry.id   f9da472204825cc2edacdaaba3ab500e
#
_cell.length_a   1.000
_cell.length_b   1.000
_cell.length_c   1.000
_cell.angle_alpha   90.00
_cell.angle_beta   90.00
_cell.angle_gamma   90.00
#
_symmetry.space_group_name_H-M   'P 1'
#
loop_
_entity.id
_entity.type
_entity.pdbx_description
1 polymer ?
#
loop_
_entity_poly.entity_id
_entity_poly.type
_entity_poly.pdbx_seq_one_letter_code
_entity_poly.pdbx_strand_id
1 'polypeptide(L)'
;LEEIRPIWCDNGFIPRAHGSGLFTRGQTQVMSIATLGALGDVQILDGLDEEESKRYMHHYNFPAYSVGEARPSRGPGRREIGHGALAERALIPVLPSKEEFPYAIRVVSEVLSSNGSTSQGSVCGSTLSLLDAGVPLKDMVAGIAMGLIKHDDKVAVLSDIQGMEDHLGDMDFKVAGTEKGITAIQMDIKIAGIDKEILAKAL
;
A
#
# COMPACT_ATOMS: atom_id res chain seq x y z
N LEU A 1 -10.33 13.90 14.94
CA LEU A 1 -8.91 13.67 14.69
C LEU A 1 -8.56 12.19 14.58
N GLU A 2 -9.31 11.29 15.23
CA GLU A 2 -9.06 9.85 15.31
C GLU A 2 -10.07 9.02 14.48
N GLU A 3 -10.94 9.67 13.73
CA GLU A 3 -11.96 9.02 12.92
C GLU A 3 -11.32 8.43 11.65
N ILE A 4 -11.65 7.16 11.38
CA ILE A 4 -11.32 6.47 10.13
C ILE A 4 -12.56 6.51 9.25
N ARG A 5 -12.41 6.90 7.98
CA ARG A 5 -13.49 6.89 7.00
C ARG A 5 -14.11 5.49 6.87
N PRO A 6 -15.40 5.37 6.52
CA PRO A 6 -16.05 4.08 6.33
C PRO A 6 -15.27 3.17 5.38
N ILE A 7 -15.03 1.93 5.81
CA ILE A 7 -14.33 0.91 5.03
C ILE A 7 -15.36 -0.07 4.47
N TRP A 8 -15.19 -0.39 3.19
CA TRP A 8 -15.91 -1.44 2.50
C TRP A 8 -14.94 -2.27 1.64
N CYS A 9 -15.10 -3.58 1.66
CA CYS A 9 -14.23 -4.51 0.96
C CYS A 9 -15.05 -5.54 0.19
N ASP A 10 -14.51 -6.00 -0.95
CA ASP A 10 -15.02 -7.12 -1.71
C ASP A 10 -13.88 -7.95 -2.26
N ASN A 11 -14.12 -9.23 -2.51
CA ASN A 11 -13.12 -10.15 -3.06
C ASN A 11 -13.76 -11.14 -4.04
N GLY A 12 -12.94 -11.79 -4.86
CA GLY A 12 -13.41 -12.80 -5.81
C GLY A 12 -14.30 -12.26 -6.94
N PHE A 13 -14.33 -10.94 -7.14
CA PHE A 13 -15.23 -10.30 -8.12
C PHE A 13 -14.73 -10.37 -9.57
N ILE A 14 -13.48 -10.78 -9.81
CA ILE A 14 -12.92 -11.01 -11.15
C ILE A 14 -12.79 -12.51 -11.39
N PRO A 15 -13.72 -13.15 -12.11
CA PRO A 15 -13.83 -14.61 -12.18
C PRO A 15 -12.64 -15.34 -12.83
N ARG A 16 -11.81 -14.62 -13.60
CA ARG A 16 -10.65 -15.20 -14.32
C ARG A 16 -9.30 -14.84 -13.69
N ALA A 17 -9.27 -14.02 -12.66
CA ALA A 17 -8.07 -13.78 -11.88
C ALA A 17 -7.88 -14.92 -10.88
N HIS A 18 -6.63 -15.15 -10.44
CA HIS A 18 -6.36 -16.10 -9.37
C HIS A 18 -6.86 -15.58 -8.02
N GLY A 19 -6.78 -14.25 -7.81
CA GLY A 19 -7.41 -13.58 -6.68
C GLY A 19 -7.63 -12.10 -6.99
N SER A 20 -8.68 -11.52 -6.43
CA SER A 20 -9.01 -10.12 -6.56
C SER A 20 -9.52 -9.54 -5.25
N GLY A 21 -9.07 -8.33 -4.90
CA GLY A 21 -9.50 -7.59 -3.72
C GLY A 21 -9.85 -6.16 -4.09
N LEU A 22 -11.02 -5.70 -3.66
CA LEU A 22 -11.44 -4.33 -3.77
C LEU A 22 -11.49 -3.73 -2.36
N PHE A 23 -10.69 -2.71 -2.15
CA PHE A 23 -10.64 -1.97 -0.90
C PHE A 23 -11.14 -0.55 -1.10
N THR A 24 -12.12 -0.15 -0.32
CA THR A 24 -12.67 1.20 -0.33
C THR A 24 -12.60 1.80 1.07
N ARG A 25 -12.09 3.03 1.16
CA ARG A 25 -12.07 3.82 2.39
C ARG A 25 -12.54 5.23 2.06
N GLY A 26 -13.78 5.53 2.40
CA GLY A 26 -14.44 6.77 1.98
C GLY A 26 -14.44 6.90 0.45
N GLN A 27 -13.78 7.92 -0.07
CA GLN A 27 -13.67 8.20 -1.51
C GLN A 27 -12.44 7.54 -2.16
N THR A 28 -11.60 6.87 -1.40
CA THR A 28 -10.43 6.17 -1.94
C THR A 28 -10.78 4.72 -2.21
N GLN A 29 -10.56 4.27 -3.45
CA GLN A 29 -10.85 2.91 -3.88
C GLN A 29 -9.68 2.35 -4.67
N VAL A 30 -9.22 1.16 -4.30
CA VAL A 30 -8.13 0.43 -4.95
C VAL A 30 -8.56 -1.00 -5.24
N MET A 31 -8.37 -1.42 -6.47
CA MET A 31 -8.55 -2.79 -6.94
C MET A 31 -7.18 -3.46 -7.02
N SER A 32 -6.98 -4.57 -6.32
CA SER A 32 -5.76 -5.36 -6.39
C SER A 32 -6.05 -6.74 -6.97
N ILE A 33 -5.21 -7.18 -7.90
CA ILE A 33 -5.37 -8.45 -8.62
C ILE A 33 -4.10 -9.27 -8.43
N ALA A 34 -4.24 -10.47 -7.89
CA ALA A 34 -3.16 -11.42 -7.70
C ALA A 34 -3.11 -12.42 -8.86
N THR A 35 -1.90 -12.65 -9.37
CA THR A 35 -1.60 -13.68 -10.36
C THR A 35 -0.50 -14.57 -9.83
N LEU A 36 -0.71 -15.88 -9.94
CA LEU A 36 0.26 -16.90 -9.56
C LEU A 36 0.89 -17.47 -10.83
N GLY A 37 2.22 -17.58 -10.82
CA GLY A 37 2.99 -18.12 -11.94
C GLY A 37 3.89 -19.27 -11.50
N ALA A 38 4.50 -19.96 -12.46
CA ALA A 38 5.52 -20.97 -12.18
C ALA A 38 6.77 -20.32 -11.56
N LEU A 39 7.62 -21.10 -10.92
CA LEU A 39 8.90 -20.60 -10.34
C LEU A 39 9.85 -20.01 -11.38
N GLY A 40 9.66 -20.32 -12.67
CA GLY A 40 10.40 -19.69 -13.76
C GLY A 40 9.91 -18.28 -14.14
N ASP A 41 8.74 -17.87 -13.65
CA ASP A 41 8.15 -16.56 -13.95
C ASP A 41 8.58 -15.47 -12.96
N VAL A 42 9.61 -15.72 -12.16
CA VAL A 42 10.21 -14.72 -11.26
C VAL A 42 10.82 -13.58 -12.06
N GLN A 43 10.78 -12.38 -11.51
CA GLN A 43 11.49 -11.25 -12.11
C GLN A 43 13.00 -11.43 -11.93
N ILE A 44 13.74 -11.44 -13.02
CA ILE A 44 15.21 -11.41 -12.98
C ILE A 44 15.65 -9.97 -12.71
N LEU A 45 16.55 -9.81 -11.75
CA LEU A 45 17.15 -8.53 -11.39
C LEU A 45 18.56 -8.49 -11.97
N ASP A 46 18.79 -7.58 -12.92
CA ASP A 46 20.09 -7.34 -13.53
C ASP A 46 20.66 -6.02 -12.99
N GLY A 47 21.02 -6.03 -11.73
CA GLY A 47 21.51 -4.88 -10.98
C GLY A 47 22.86 -5.16 -10.31
N LEU A 48 23.28 -4.22 -9.44
CA LEU A 48 24.49 -4.35 -8.62
C LEU A 48 24.22 -4.97 -7.24
N ASP A 49 22.96 -5.26 -6.93
CA ASP A 49 22.55 -5.87 -5.67
C ASP A 49 22.81 -7.38 -5.69
N GLU A 50 22.91 -7.99 -4.51
CA GLU A 50 23.12 -9.44 -4.34
C GLU A 50 21.88 -10.28 -4.74
N GLU A 51 20.70 -9.66 -4.80
CA GLU A 51 19.47 -10.33 -5.21
C GLU A 51 19.40 -10.46 -6.73
N GLU A 52 19.43 -11.68 -7.23
CA GLU A 52 19.37 -12.00 -8.66
C GLU A 52 17.93 -12.15 -9.18
N SER A 53 16.95 -12.36 -8.30
CA SER A 53 15.57 -12.59 -8.69
C SER A 53 14.57 -12.20 -7.61
N LYS A 54 13.35 -11.91 -8.03
CA LYS A 54 12.27 -11.49 -7.18
C LYS A 54 11.04 -12.37 -7.44
N ARG A 55 10.63 -13.13 -6.44
CA ARG A 55 9.49 -14.04 -6.49
C ARG A 55 8.15 -13.31 -6.27
N TYR A 56 8.13 -12.29 -5.45
CA TYR A 56 6.98 -11.43 -5.21
C TYR A 56 7.18 -10.09 -5.90
N MET A 57 6.23 -9.72 -6.74
CA MET A 57 6.23 -8.47 -7.49
C MET A 57 4.96 -7.71 -7.19
N HIS A 58 5.07 -6.44 -6.86
CA HIS A 58 3.93 -5.55 -6.67
C HIS A 58 4.01 -4.37 -7.63
N HIS A 59 3.01 -4.22 -8.49
CA HIS A 59 2.88 -3.09 -9.40
C HIS A 59 1.69 -2.22 -8.99
N TYR A 60 1.87 -0.93 -9.06
CA TYR A 60 0.89 0.06 -8.65
C TYR A 60 0.66 1.04 -9.79
N ASN A 61 -0.59 1.25 -10.15
CA ASN A 61 -1.01 2.19 -11.18
C ASN A 61 -1.93 3.27 -10.59
N PHE A 62 -1.63 4.52 -10.94
CA PHE A 62 -2.40 5.69 -10.54
C PHE A 62 -2.88 6.44 -11.79
N PRO A 63 -3.93 5.94 -12.46
CA PRO A 63 -4.44 6.56 -13.68
C PRO A 63 -5.08 7.92 -13.38
N ALA A 64 -5.02 8.82 -14.37
CA ALA A 64 -5.49 10.20 -14.23
C ALA A 64 -6.97 10.30 -13.85
N TYR A 65 -7.80 9.37 -14.32
CA TYR A 65 -9.23 9.36 -13.99
C TYR A 65 -9.51 9.19 -12.50
N SER A 66 -8.57 8.59 -11.73
CA SER A 66 -8.74 8.38 -10.28
C SER A 66 -8.87 9.68 -9.49
N VAL A 67 -8.39 10.78 -10.05
CA VAL A 67 -8.49 12.15 -9.50
C VAL A 67 -9.31 13.08 -10.41
N GLY A 68 -10.03 12.53 -11.38
CA GLY A 68 -10.86 13.31 -12.31
C GLY A 68 -10.08 14.10 -13.38
N GLU A 69 -8.82 13.75 -13.61
CA GLU A 69 -7.99 14.38 -14.62
C GLU A 69 -8.05 13.66 -15.97
N ALA A 70 -7.90 14.42 -17.07
CA ALA A 70 -7.71 13.90 -18.41
C ALA A 70 -6.27 14.19 -18.87
N ARG A 71 -5.41 13.19 -18.88
CA ARG A 71 -4.02 13.29 -19.35
C ARG A 71 -3.57 12.01 -20.05
N PRO A 72 -2.57 12.09 -20.96
CA PRO A 72 -2.02 10.90 -21.59
C PRO A 72 -1.39 9.94 -20.58
N SER A 73 -1.59 8.65 -20.75
CA SER A 73 -0.86 7.62 -20.00
C SER A 73 0.53 7.43 -20.63
N ARG A 74 1.57 7.60 -19.80
CA ARG A 74 2.98 7.50 -20.22
C ARG A 74 3.77 6.43 -19.44
N GLY A 75 3.06 5.46 -18.86
CA GLY A 75 3.64 4.48 -17.96
C GLY A 75 3.83 5.01 -16.54
N PRO A 76 4.36 4.18 -15.61
CA PRO A 76 4.48 4.52 -14.20
C PRO A 76 5.54 5.60 -13.98
N GLY A 77 5.17 6.63 -13.22
CA GLY A 77 6.08 7.65 -12.73
C GLY A 77 6.78 7.23 -11.43
N ARG A 78 7.68 8.07 -10.92
CA ARG A 78 8.43 7.81 -9.67
C ARG A 78 7.52 7.57 -8.46
N ARG A 79 6.39 8.29 -8.40
CA ARG A 79 5.39 8.15 -7.33
C ARG A 79 4.77 6.76 -7.35
N GLU A 80 4.40 6.27 -8.51
CA GLU A 80 3.81 4.94 -8.68
C GLU A 80 4.80 3.83 -8.34
N ILE A 81 6.06 3.98 -8.75
CA ILE A 81 7.14 3.05 -8.39
C ILE A 81 7.37 3.04 -6.87
N GLY A 82 7.42 4.20 -6.21
CA GLY A 82 7.60 4.32 -4.77
C GLY A 82 6.43 3.73 -3.97
N HIS A 83 5.19 4.00 -4.39
CA HIS A 83 4.00 3.43 -3.75
C HIS A 83 3.92 1.91 -3.93
N GLY A 84 4.26 1.41 -5.12
CA GLY A 84 4.37 -0.03 -5.37
C GLY A 84 5.41 -0.70 -4.48
N ALA A 85 6.59 -0.10 -4.35
CA ALA A 85 7.66 -0.59 -3.49
C ALA A 85 7.27 -0.59 -1.99
N LEU A 86 6.52 0.41 -1.54
CA LEU A 86 6.00 0.45 -0.16
C LEU A 86 5.04 -0.72 0.10
N ALA A 87 4.08 -0.93 -0.78
CA ALA A 87 3.12 -2.03 -0.65
C ALA A 87 3.81 -3.41 -0.75
N GLU A 88 4.80 -3.54 -1.62
CA GLU A 88 5.60 -4.75 -1.74
C GLU A 88 6.33 -5.08 -0.43
N ARG A 89 7.07 -4.12 0.12
CA ARG A 89 7.78 -4.29 1.40
C ARG A 89 6.85 -4.61 2.56
N ALA A 90 5.65 -4.04 2.55
CA ALA A 90 4.65 -4.29 3.59
C ALA A 90 4.24 -5.77 3.66
N LEU A 91 4.20 -6.47 2.52
CA LEU A 91 3.69 -7.84 2.42
C LEU A 91 4.78 -8.92 2.47
N ILE A 92 6.01 -8.61 2.05
CA ILE A 92 7.13 -9.58 2.04
C ILE A 92 7.27 -10.36 3.35
N PRO A 93 7.22 -9.76 4.55
CA PRO A 93 7.43 -10.49 5.80
C PRO A 93 6.36 -11.55 6.10
N VAL A 94 5.17 -11.41 5.54
CA VAL A 94 4.03 -12.32 5.80
C VAL A 94 3.82 -13.34 4.69
N LEU A 95 4.57 -13.27 3.60
CA LEU A 95 4.47 -14.25 2.52
C LEU A 95 4.99 -15.62 2.98
N PRO A 96 4.39 -16.71 2.47
CA PRO A 96 4.92 -18.05 2.69
C PRO A 96 6.29 -18.24 2.03
N SER A 97 7.08 -19.16 2.54
CA SER A 97 8.34 -19.54 1.91
C SER A 97 8.12 -20.19 0.54
N LYS A 98 9.19 -20.33 -0.24
CA LYS A 98 9.14 -20.99 -1.56
C LYS A 98 8.76 -22.48 -1.43
N GLU A 99 9.16 -23.12 -0.35
CA GLU A 99 8.89 -24.52 -0.06
C GLU A 99 7.42 -24.75 0.33
N GLU A 100 6.83 -23.80 1.07
CA GLU A 100 5.42 -23.85 1.49
C GLU A 100 4.46 -23.48 0.36
N PHE A 101 4.87 -22.56 -0.52
CA PHE A 101 4.04 -22.08 -1.63
C PHE A 101 4.89 -21.81 -2.87
N PRO A 102 5.12 -22.84 -3.73
CA PRO A 102 6.09 -22.82 -4.82
C PRO A 102 5.60 -22.09 -6.07
N TYR A 103 5.15 -20.83 -5.92
CA TYR A 103 4.68 -20.00 -7.00
C TYR A 103 5.41 -18.64 -7.01
N ALA A 104 5.64 -18.10 -8.20
CA ALA A 104 5.86 -16.67 -8.37
C ALA A 104 4.53 -15.94 -8.16
N ILE A 105 4.56 -14.82 -7.46
CA ILE A 105 3.36 -14.06 -7.09
C ILE A 105 3.49 -12.65 -7.67
N ARG A 106 2.51 -12.22 -8.45
CA ARG A 106 2.42 -10.84 -8.93
C ARG A 106 1.12 -10.22 -8.49
N VAL A 107 1.17 -9.09 -7.81
CA VAL A 107 -0.01 -8.27 -7.50
C VAL A 107 0.06 -6.98 -8.31
N VAL A 108 -1.06 -6.61 -8.91
CA VAL A 108 -1.24 -5.32 -9.57
C VAL A 108 -2.35 -4.57 -8.85
N SER A 109 -2.04 -3.39 -8.33
CA SER A 109 -3.02 -2.50 -7.70
C SER A 109 -3.37 -1.35 -8.64
N GLU A 110 -4.63 -1.22 -8.96
CA GLU A 110 -5.22 -0.17 -9.79
C GLU A 110 -6.01 0.79 -8.90
N VAL A 111 -5.62 2.06 -8.89
CA VAL A 111 -6.37 3.09 -8.17
C VAL A 111 -7.57 3.51 -8.99
N LEU A 112 -8.77 3.23 -8.49
CA LEU A 112 -10.02 3.57 -9.17
C LEU A 112 -10.51 4.96 -8.79
N SER A 113 -10.32 5.36 -7.54
CA SER A 113 -10.64 6.69 -7.02
C SER A 113 -9.68 7.06 -5.90
N SER A 114 -9.33 8.35 -5.78
CA SER A 114 -8.35 8.81 -4.82
C SER A 114 -8.79 10.09 -4.09
N ASN A 115 -8.82 9.98 -2.76
CA ASN A 115 -8.85 11.12 -1.84
C ASN A 115 -8.04 10.81 -0.58
N GLY A 116 -6.74 10.59 -0.76
CA GLY A 116 -5.78 10.32 0.31
C GLY A 116 -5.50 8.85 0.56
N SER A 117 -4.24 8.58 0.68
CA SER A 117 -3.55 7.32 0.93
C SER A 117 -4.00 6.12 0.10
N THR A 118 -3.85 6.23 -1.20
CA THR A 118 -4.04 5.11 -2.14
C THR A 118 -2.97 4.03 -2.00
N SER A 119 -1.75 4.38 -1.55
CA SER A 119 -0.69 3.40 -1.28
C SER A 119 -1.09 2.45 -0.14
N GLN A 120 -1.71 2.97 0.93
CA GLN A 120 -2.21 2.13 2.00
C GLN A 120 -3.47 1.35 1.58
N GLY A 121 -4.29 1.93 0.72
CA GLY A 121 -5.37 1.22 0.05
C GLY A 121 -4.86 0.03 -0.78
N SER A 122 -3.71 0.17 -1.45
CA SER A 122 -3.09 -0.93 -2.20
C SER A 122 -2.53 -2.03 -1.29
N VAL A 123 -2.02 -1.70 -0.11
CA VAL A 123 -1.61 -2.69 0.90
C VAL A 123 -2.81 -3.53 1.34
N CYS A 124 -3.91 -2.89 1.73
CA CYS A 124 -5.12 -3.59 2.16
C CYS A 124 -5.74 -4.42 1.03
N GLY A 125 -5.88 -3.85 -0.17
CA GLY A 125 -6.39 -4.56 -1.35
C GLY A 125 -5.52 -5.75 -1.75
N SER A 126 -4.20 -5.63 -1.62
CA SER A 126 -3.27 -6.72 -1.90
C SER A 126 -3.40 -7.86 -0.90
N THR A 127 -3.56 -7.56 0.38
CA THR A 127 -3.86 -8.59 1.40
C THR A 127 -5.12 -9.37 1.02
N LEU A 128 -6.20 -8.68 0.65
CA LEU A 128 -7.45 -9.30 0.23
C LEU A 128 -7.25 -10.18 -1.02
N SER A 129 -6.57 -9.66 -2.04
CA SER A 129 -6.36 -10.41 -3.30
C SER A 129 -5.46 -11.64 -3.13
N LEU A 130 -4.47 -11.58 -2.24
CA LEU A 130 -3.60 -12.73 -1.94
C LEU A 130 -4.35 -13.81 -1.17
N LEU A 131 -5.20 -13.44 -0.21
CA LEU A 131 -6.05 -14.38 0.51
C LEU A 131 -7.08 -15.03 -0.42
N ASP A 132 -7.69 -14.26 -1.31
CA ASP A 132 -8.63 -14.76 -2.32
C ASP A 132 -7.94 -15.73 -3.31
N ALA A 133 -6.66 -15.49 -3.64
CA ALA A 133 -5.84 -16.39 -4.45
C ALA A 133 -5.39 -17.67 -3.69
N GLY A 134 -5.75 -17.81 -2.43
CA GLY A 134 -5.35 -18.96 -1.60
C GLY A 134 -3.89 -18.94 -1.14
N VAL A 135 -3.23 -17.78 -1.17
CA VAL A 135 -1.86 -17.64 -0.64
C VAL A 135 -1.90 -17.75 0.89
N PRO A 136 -1.18 -18.70 1.50
CA PRO A 136 -1.20 -18.90 2.95
C PRO A 136 -0.33 -17.83 3.65
N LEU A 137 -0.86 -16.60 3.76
CA LEU A 137 -0.19 -15.52 4.46
C LEU A 137 -0.01 -15.88 5.94
N LYS A 138 1.16 -15.57 6.51
CA LYS A 138 1.46 -15.79 7.93
C LYS A 138 0.63 -14.88 8.84
N ASP A 139 0.21 -13.74 8.33
CA ASP A 139 -0.63 -12.77 9.03
C ASP A 139 -1.28 -11.80 8.01
N MET A 140 -2.34 -11.09 8.43
CA MET A 140 -2.94 -10.05 7.61
C MET A 140 -2.21 -8.73 7.80
N VAL A 141 -1.91 -8.06 6.70
CA VAL A 141 -1.30 -6.72 6.71
C VAL A 141 -2.36 -5.68 6.35
N ALA A 142 -2.48 -4.67 7.17
CA ALA A 142 -3.23 -3.47 6.88
C ALA A 142 -2.33 -2.23 6.94
N GLY A 143 -2.80 -1.13 6.40
CA GLY A 143 -2.04 0.11 6.41
C GLY A 143 -2.92 1.35 6.50
N ILE A 144 -2.38 2.39 7.12
CA ILE A 144 -3.04 3.69 7.29
C ILE A 144 -2.05 4.83 7.06
N ALA A 145 -2.55 5.99 6.64
CA ALA A 145 -1.79 7.22 6.62
C ALA A 145 -2.24 8.13 7.76
N MET A 146 -1.28 8.47 8.60
CA MET A 146 -1.39 9.43 9.67
C MET A 146 -0.82 10.77 9.21
N GLY A 147 -1.32 11.85 9.77
CA GLY A 147 -0.82 13.19 9.51
C GLY A 147 -0.52 13.94 10.80
N LEU A 148 0.14 15.08 10.65
CA LEU A 148 0.42 15.98 11.75
C LEU A 148 0.25 17.42 11.27
N ILE A 149 -0.39 18.23 12.12
CA ILE A 149 -0.44 19.68 11.97
C ILE A 149 0.16 20.30 13.23
N LYS A 150 1.11 21.19 13.05
CA LYS A 150 1.75 21.97 14.11
C LYS A 150 1.48 23.45 13.91
N HIS A 151 0.97 24.10 14.94
CA HIS A 151 0.80 25.55 14.98
C HIS A 151 1.31 26.06 16.32
N ASP A 152 2.42 26.79 16.30
CA ASP A 152 3.18 27.21 17.46
C ASP A 152 3.57 25.99 18.35
N ASP A 153 3.11 25.97 19.59
CA ASP A 153 3.34 24.88 20.56
C ASP A 153 2.26 23.79 20.53
N LYS A 154 1.24 23.94 19.67
CA LYS A 154 0.14 22.99 19.58
C LYS A 154 0.38 21.98 18.45
N VAL A 155 0.18 20.72 18.75
CA VAL A 155 0.34 19.62 17.81
C VAL A 155 -0.95 18.80 17.78
N ALA A 156 -1.44 18.51 16.57
CA ALA A 156 -2.54 17.60 16.32
C ALA A 156 -2.09 16.46 15.41
N VAL A 157 -2.29 15.22 15.88
CA VAL A 157 -2.11 14.01 15.07
C VAL A 157 -3.45 13.67 14.44
N LEU A 158 -3.46 13.44 13.13
CA LEU A 158 -4.64 13.12 12.32
C LEU A 158 -4.58 11.65 11.90
N SER A 159 -5.67 10.93 12.07
CA SER A 159 -5.82 9.57 11.52
C SER A 159 -6.48 9.61 10.14
N ASP A 160 -6.08 8.70 9.26
CA ASP A 160 -6.65 8.52 7.93
C ASP A 160 -6.76 9.82 7.12
N ILE A 161 -5.62 10.47 6.91
CA ILE A 161 -5.56 11.77 6.24
C ILE A 161 -6.08 11.72 4.81
N GLN A 162 -6.84 12.77 4.45
CA GLN A 162 -7.32 13.00 3.10
C GLN A 162 -6.30 13.78 2.27
N GLY A 163 -6.53 13.89 0.97
CA GLY A 163 -5.61 14.56 0.05
C GLY A 163 -5.25 16.01 0.42
N MET A 164 -6.21 16.79 0.95
CA MET A 164 -5.96 18.15 1.43
C MET A 164 -5.12 18.17 2.71
N GLU A 165 -5.33 17.22 3.61
CA GLU A 165 -4.58 17.10 4.86
C GLU A 165 -3.15 16.62 4.60
N ASP A 166 -2.94 15.74 3.62
CA ASP A 166 -1.62 15.32 3.12
C ASP A 166 -0.86 16.51 2.52
N HIS A 167 -1.54 17.34 1.72
CA HIS A 167 -0.92 18.47 1.05
C HIS A 167 -0.57 19.63 2.00
N LEU A 168 -1.47 19.97 2.92
CA LEU A 168 -1.34 21.11 3.84
C LEU A 168 -0.72 20.73 5.19
N GLY A 169 -0.66 19.44 5.54
CA GLY A 169 -0.07 18.97 6.80
C GLY A 169 1.44 19.11 6.86
N ASP A 170 1.98 19.09 8.06
CA ASP A 170 3.41 19.22 8.38
C ASP A 170 4.16 17.89 8.36
N MET A 171 3.42 16.79 8.38
CA MET A 171 3.94 15.42 8.25
C MET A 171 2.88 14.53 7.61
N ASP A 172 3.28 13.67 6.70
CA ASP A 172 2.57 12.46 6.32
C ASP A 172 3.36 11.23 6.80
N PHE A 173 2.65 10.30 7.42
CA PHE A 173 3.25 9.13 8.06
C PHE A 173 2.44 7.89 7.70
N LYS A 174 2.97 7.10 6.77
CA LYS A 174 2.33 5.90 6.26
C LYS A 174 2.91 4.70 6.97
N VAL A 175 2.06 3.91 7.60
CA VAL A 175 2.43 2.71 8.34
C VAL A 175 1.62 1.54 7.86
N ALA A 176 2.29 0.44 7.60
CA ALA A 176 1.66 -0.85 7.34
C ALA A 176 2.22 -1.90 8.31
N GLY A 177 1.39 -2.84 8.69
CA GLY A 177 1.80 -3.88 9.62
C GLY A 177 0.70 -4.88 9.92
N THR A 178 1.04 -5.78 10.82
CA THR A 178 0.18 -6.79 11.41
C THR A 178 -0.09 -6.46 12.88
N GLU A 179 -0.91 -7.23 13.55
CA GLU A 179 -1.06 -7.11 15.02
C GLU A 179 0.26 -7.34 15.79
N LYS A 180 1.23 -8.03 15.17
CA LYS A 180 2.52 -8.36 15.81
C LYS A 180 3.59 -7.30 15.60
N GLY A 181 3.43 -6.41 14.64
CA GLY A 181 4.40 -5.35 14.38
C GLY A 181 4.31 -4.71 13.00
N ILE A 182 5.11 -3.67 12.83
CA ILE A 182 5.19 -2.87 11.60
C ILE A 182 6.00 -3.63 10.56
N THR A 183 5.50 -3.69 9.33
CA THR A 183 6.18 -4.31 8.19
C THR A 183 6.71 -3.31 7.18
N ALA A 184 6.11 -2.12 7.09
CA ALA A 184 6.63 -1.03 6.28
C ALA A 184 6.22 0.33 6.84
N ILE A 185 7.09 1.31 6.60
CA ILE A 185 6.91 2.69 7.04
C ILE A 185 7.43 3.64 5.97
N GLN A 186 6.72 4.73 5.76
CA GLN A 186 7.17 5.87 4.98
C GLN A 186 6.75 7.14 5.70
N MET A 187 7.67 8.06 5.89
CA MET A 187 7.42 9.34 6.54
C MET A 187 7.99 10.47 5.69
N ASP A 188 7.20 11.50 5.49
CA ASP A 188 7.60 12.78 4.94
C ASP A 188 7.33 13.88 5.97
N ILE A 189 8.35 14.62 6.34
CA ILE A 189 8.29 15.69 7.35
C ILE A 189 8.69 17.00 6.70
N LYS A 190 7.84 18.02 6.83
CA LYS A 190 8.06 19.37 6.32
C LYS A 190 8.55 20.36 7.40
N ILE A 191 8.69 19.89 8.64
CA ILE A 191 9.19 20.66 9.80
C ILE A 191 10.53 20.10 10.29
N ALA A 192 11.20 20.81 11.19
CA ALA A 192 12.56 20.49 11.65
C ALA A 192 12.69 19.17 12.45
N GLY A 193 11.59 18.49 12.72
CA GLY A 193 11.54 17.20 13.41
C GLY A 193 10.31 17.07 14.30
N ILE A 194 10.11 15.86 14.81
CA ILE A 194 9.04 15.51 15.73
C ILE A 194 9.61 14.82 16.95
N ASP A 195 8.93 14.97 18.08
CA ASP A 195 9.29 14.32 19.32
C ASP A 195 8.89 12.84 19.31
N LYS A 196 9.62 12.04 20.12
CA LYS A 196 9.34 10.61 20.29
C LYS A 196 7.90 10.34 20.75
N GLU A 197 7.35 11.23 21.57
CA GLU A 197 5.98 11.11 22.08
C GLU A 197 4.93 11.28 20.97
N ILE A 198 5.17 12.24 20.07
CA ILE A 198 4.31 12.46 18.89
C ILE A 198 4.36 11.26 17.97
N LEU A 199 5.55 10.74 17.69
CA LEU A 199 5.74 9.54 16.88
C LEU A 199 5.03 8.32 17.48
N ALA A 200 5.17 8.12 18.79
CA ALA A 200 4.50 7.03 19.51
C ALA A 200 2.98 7.15 19.46
N LYS A 201 2.46 8.38 19.55
CA LYS A 201 1.02 8.64 19.40
C LYS A 201 0.52 8.33 17.98
N ALA A 202 1.27 8.68 16.95
CA ALA A 202 0.92 8.38 15.56
C ALA A 202 0.94 6.86 15.27
N LEU A 203 1.90 6.14 15.85
CA LEU A 203 1.98 4.67 15.77
C LEU A 203 0.87 3.97 16.52
#